data_1425026a5281334eb2d2e87161e00f74
#
_entry.id   1425026a5281334eb2d2e87161e00f74
#
_cell.length_a   1.000
_cell.length_b   1.000
_cell.length_c   1.000
_cell.angle_alpha   90.00
_cell.angle_beta   90.00
_cell.angle_gamma   90.00
#
_symmetry.space_group_name_H-M   'P 1'
#
loop_
_entity.id
_entity.type
_entity.pdbx_description
1 polymer ?
#
loop_
_entity_poly.entity_id
_entity_poly.type
_entity_poly.pdbx_seq_one_letter_code
_entity_poly.pdbx_strand_id
1 'polypeptide(L)'
;MKIGVIGAGRLGICFALLCEAAGYDVLVSDIREDYVNDLNTRKIKTHEPEVENLLKAATNFRATTNNKEVIDECDLIYTLVATPSLEDGSYDVSAVWQVVSDFQDVTAKKYFVVGCTTNPGDCDNFRKQLPSNVKVFYNPEFIAQGSIINDLRTADMVLLGADPFADNDKVISDIRKLYEKIQTTRAIVCSMSTTAAEITKIAINCFLTTKISYANMLGDVLHHAGCGDEVSSVLTAVGTDSRIGRKYLGYGFGYGGPCLPRDNRSFAAFAKKVGLEYNLGTVTDEINNQHAKFVCDYFEKMNSNKKPFYFDSITYKKGTDILTESQQYRLCLDLLDRGYTVYVQNDRKVTDQVYDYMTTSYGDRVKFVDREENITEPYFVVNL
;
A
#
# COMPACT_ATOMS: atom_id res chain seq x y z
N MET A 1 24.18 14.41 10.99
CA MET A 1 22.80 14.08 11.39
C MET A 1 22.68 12.57 11.25
N LYS A 2 22.33 11.89 12.31
CA LYS A 2 22.08 10.45 12.34
C LYS A 2 20.58 10.21 12.19
N ILE A 3 20.19 9.29 11.32
CA ILE A 3 18.79 8.97 11.01
C ILE A 3 18.41 7.67 11.71
N GLY A 4 17.33 7.74 12.50
CA GLY A 4 16.70 6.59 13.12
C GLY A 4 15.49 6.13 12.31
N VAL A 5 15.29 4.83 12.20
CA VAL A 5 14.07 4.25 11.62
C VAL A 5 13.52 3.19 12.57
N ILE A 6 12.35 3.45 13.14
CA ILE A 6 11.62 2.51 14.01
C ILE A 6 10.59 1.77 13.15
N GLY A 7 10.75 0.44 13.04
CA GLY A 7 9.99 -0.42 12.14
C GLY A 7 10.75 -0.68 10.84
N ALA A 8 11.61 -1.69 10.80
CA ALA A 8 12.38 -2.11 9.62
C ALA A 8 11.57 -3.08 8.71
N GLY A 9 10.25 -2.89 8.61
CA GLY A 9 9.41 -3.61 7.65
C GLY A 9 9.78 -3.32 6.19
N ARG A 10 8.94 -3.75 5.22
CA ARG A 10 9.25 -3.60 3.78
C ARG A 10 9.61 -2.17 3.40
N LEU A 11 8.81 -1.18 3.81
CA LEU A 11 9.10 0.24 3.55
C LEU A 11 10.28 0.73 4.39
N GLY A 12 10.31 0.40 5.70
CA GLY A 12 11.33 0.92 6.61
C GLY A 12 12.75 0.54 6.22
N ILE A 13 12.97 -0.71 5.80
CA ILE A 13 14.31 -1.13 5.35
C ILE A 13 14.71 -0.46 4.04
N CYS A 14 13.77 -0.32 3.07
CA CYS A 14 14.04 0.36 1.81
C CYS A 14 14.43 1.84 2.04
N PHE A 15 13.65 2.55 2.86
CA PHE A 15 13.92 3.94 3.20
C PHE A 15 15.27 4.09 3.95
N ALA A 16 15.52 3.24 4.95
CA ALA A 16 16.75 3.27 5.73
C ALA A 16 17.99 3.06 4.86
N LEU A 17 17.97 2.11 3.92
CA LEU A 17 19.08 1.84 3.01
C LEU A 17 19.29 2.97 2.00
N LEU A 18 18.23 3.63 1.54
CA LEU A 18 18.38 4.83 0.71
C LEU A 18 18.96 6.00 1.49
N CYS A 19 18.61 6.19 2.76
CA CYS A 19 19.25 7.18 3.63
C CYS A 19 20.75 6.90 3.81
N GLU A 20 21.13 5.64 4.01
CA GLU A 20 22.53 5.23 4.14
C GLU A 20 23.30 5.45 2.83
N ALA A 21 22.73 5.03 1.70
CA ALA A 21 23.31 5.26 0.37
C ALA A 21 23.45 6.78 0.03
N ALA A 22 22.59 7.62 0.62
CA ALA A 22 22.69 9.09 0.55
C ALA A 22 23.78 9.69 1.47
N GLY A 23 24.51 8.84 2.20
CA GLY A 23 25.66 9.23 3.06
C GLY A 23 25.29 9.62 4.48
N TYR A 24 24.18 9.11 5.02
CA TYR A 24 23.79 9.29 6.42
C TYR A 24 24.16 8.05 7.25
N ASP A 25 24.46 8.27 8.54
CA ASP A 25 24.53 7.17 9.51
C ASP A 25 23.09 6.76 9.86
N VAL A 26 22.81 5.46 9.77
CA VAL A 26 21.46 4.94 9.95
C VAL A 26 21.41 3.86 11.03
N LEU A 27 20.49 4.04 11.97
CA LEU A 27 20.16 3.04 12.98
C LEU A 27 18.68 2.68 12.85
N VAL A 28 18.41 1.39 12.66
CA VAL A 28 17.03 0.90 12.56
C VAL A 28 16.66 0.05 13.77
N SER A 29 15.38 0.03 14.16
CA SER A 29 14.87 -0.96 15.10
C SER A 29 13.73 -1.77 14.51
N ASP A 30 13.66 -3.04 14.92
CA ASP A 30 12.53 -3.95 14.66
C ASP A 30 12.38 -4.92 15.83
N ILE A 31 11.14 -5.31 16.12
CA ILE A 31 10.83 -6.20 17.25
C ILE A 31 11.31 -7.64 17.02
N ARG A 32 11.58 -8.03 15.78
CA ARG A 32 11.97 -9.40 15.39
C ARG A 32 13.47 -9.58 15.54
N GLU A 33 13.90 -10.25 16.60
CA GLU A 33 15.32 -10.45 16.92
C GLU A 33 16.09 -11.15 15.77
N ASP A 34 15.55 -12.25 15.23
CA ASP A 34 16.18 -12.97 14.13
C ASP A 34 16.39 -12.08 12.90
N TYR A 35 15.38 -11.26 12.58
CA TYR A 35 15.45 -10.33 11.47
C TYR A 35 16.48 -9.22 11.70
N VAL A 36 16.59 -8.71 12.91
CA VAL A 36 17.63 -7.74 13.30
C VAL A 36 19.04 -8.35 13.13
N ASN A 37 19.21 -9.61 13.55
CA ASN A 37 20.45 -10.35 13.37
C ASN A 37 20.79 -10.56 11.87
N ASP A 38 19.79 -10.88 11.06
CA ASP A 38 19.96 -11.02 9.60
C ASP A 38 20.31 -9.68 8.95
N LEU A 39 19.71 -8.58 9.37
CA LEU A 39 20.07 -7.23 8.92
C LEU A 39 21.54 -6.91 9.25
N ASN A 40 21.99 -7.13 10.48
CA ASN A 40 23.36 -6.86 10.91
C ASN A 40 24.37 -7.77 10.22
N THR A 41 24.02 -9.02 9.92
CA THR A 41 24.88 -9.96 9.18
C THR A 41 24.73 -9.88 7.67
N ARG A 42 23.87 -8.97 7.13
CA ARG A 42 23.63 -8.75 5.69
C ARG A 42 23.04 -9.99 4.98
N LYS A 43 22.20 -10.77 5.68
CA LYS A 43 21.69 -12.08 5.19
C LYS A 43 20.19 -12.11 4.90
N ILE A 44 19.51 -10.97 4.91
CA ILE A 44 18.08 -10.95 4.60
C ILE A 44 17.79 -11.44 3.20
N LYS A 45 16.61 -12.05 3.03
CA LYS A 45 15.99 -12.34 1.73
C LYS A 45 14.73 -11.54 1.60
N THR A 46 14.56 -10.86 0.49
CA THR A 46 13.38 -10.03 0.23
C THR A 46 12.97 -10.11 -1.23
N HIS A 47 11.69 -9.79 -1.49
CA HIS A 47 11.17 -9.67 -2.85
C HIS A 47 11.31 -8.24 -3.42
N GLU A 48 11.67 -7.27 -2.57
CA GLU A 48 11.90 -5.90 -3.03
C GLU A 48 13.25 -5.84 -3.77
N PRO A 49 13.24 -5.39 -5.03
CA PRO A 49 14.47 -5.25 -5.81
C PRO A 49 15.50 -4.35 -5.13
N GLU A 50 16.77 -4.60 -5.39
CA GLU A 50 17.94 -3.84 -4.91
C GLU A 50 18.22 -3.90 -3.41
N VAL A 51 17.27 -4.24 -2.54
CA VAL A 51 17.44 -4.19 -1.06
C VAL A 51 18.62 -5.02 -0.58
N GLU A 52 18.76 -6.27 -1.08
CA GLU A 52 19.88 -7.12 -0.68
C GLU A 52 21.25 -6.54 -1.09
N ASN A 53 21.31 -5.91 -2.26
CA ASN A 53 22.54 -5.30 -2.77
C ASN A 53 22.91 -4.03 -1.97
N LEU A 54 21.91 -3.17 -1.72
CA LEU A 54 22.09 -1.97 -0.89
C LEU A 54 22.52 -2.34 0.52
N LEU A 55 21.90 -3.35 1.13
CA LEU A 55 22.26 -3.80 2.47
C LEU A 55 23.70 -4.37 2.53
N LYS A 56 24.12 -5.14 1.51
CA LYS A 56 25.51 -5.66 1.42
C LYS A 56 26.53 -4.54 1.27
N ALA A 57 26.20 -3.47 0.56
CA ALA A 57 27.07 -2.31 0.36
C ALA A 57 27.11 -1.36 1.56
N ALA A 58 26.09 -1.40 2.42
CA ALA A 58 25.92 -0.46 3.53
C ALA A 58 27.03 -0.61 4.59
N THR A 59 27.73 0.48 4.87
CA THR A 59 28.83 0.56 5.85
C THR A 59 28.44 1.28 7.13
N ASN A 60 27.50 2.23 7.04
CA ASN A 60 27.01 3.07 8.14
C ASN A 60 25.58 2.69 8.55
N PHE A 61 25.30 1.39 8.54
CA PHE A 61 23.99 0.84 8.87
C PHE A 61 24.11 -0.18 10.02
N ARG A 62 23.25 -0.01 11.02
CA ARG A 62 23.12 -0.92 12.16
C ARG A 62 21.64 -1.14 12.50
N ALA A 63 21.31 -2.32 13.00
CA ALA A 63 19.98 -2.68 13.46
C ALA A 63 19.99 -3.10 14.94
N THR A 64 18.90 -2.81 15.66
CA THR A 64 18.70 -3.15 17.08
C THR A 64 17.25 -3.58 17.32
N THR A 65 16.97 -4.26 18.43
CA THR A 65 15.60 -4.53 18.89
C THR A 65 15.09 -3.46 19.86
N ASN A 66 15.91 -2.46 20.19
CA ASN A 66 15.61 -1.46 21.22
C ASN A 66 15.33 -0.07 20.61
N ASN A 67 14.07 0.36 20.63
CA ASN A 67 13.68 1.69 20.16
C ASN A 67 14.37 2.82 20.93
N LYS A 68 14.60 2.66 22.24
CA LYS A 68 15.28 3.70 23.05
C LYS A 68 16.69 3.97 22.54
N GLU A 69 17.41 2.95 22.08
CA GLU A 69 18.73 3.13 21.49
C GLU A 69 18.66 4.01 20.22
N VAL A 70 17.64 3.79 19.36
CA VAL A 70 17.41 4.63 18.18
C VAL A 70 17.07 6.06 18.59
N ILE A 71 16.21 6.24 19.57
CA ILE A 71 15.78 7.55 20.06
C ILE A 71 16.95 8.33 20.68
N ASP A 72 17.79 7.67 21.47
CA ASP A 72 18.91 8.31 22.15
C ASP A 72 19.99 8.76 21.15
N GLU A 73 20.35 7.89 20.21
CA GLU A 73 21.47 8.11 19.29
C GLU A 73 21.14 8.97 18.06
N CYS A 74 19.86 9.05 17.65
CA CYS A 74 19.48 9.70 16.42
C CYS A 74 18.79 11.07 16.67
N ASP A 75 18.96 11.99 15.72
CA ASP A 75 18.32 13.32 15.78
C ASP A 75 16.96 13.34 15.07
N LEU A 76 16.89 12.70 13.89
CA LEU A 76 15.72 12.58 13.04
C LEU A 76 15.26 11.12 13.04
N ILE A 77 14.08 10.86 13.61
CA ILE A 77 13.59 9.52 13.88
C ILE A 77 12.28 9.31 13.12
N TYR A 78 12.32 8.45 12.11
CA TYR A 78 11.14 7.99 11.38
C TYR A 78 10.50 6.80 12.07
N THR A 79 9.16 6.79 12.18
CA THR A 79 8.41 5.59 12.54
C THR A 79 7.65 5.05 11.32
N LEU A 80 7.92 3.81 10.97
CA LEU A 80 7.37 3.08 9.83
C LEU A 80 6.79 1.74 10.27
N VAL A 81 6.12 1.75 11.43
CA VAL A 81 5.45 0.58 12.01
C VAL A 81 4.12 0.29 11.31
N ALA A 82 3.60 -0.92 11.51
CA ALA A 82 2.32 -1.31 10.92
C ALA A 82 1.16 -0.56 11.59
N THR A 83 0.21 -0.12 10.76
CA THR A 83 -1.06 0.51 11.18
C THR A 83 -2.21 -0.21 10.45
N PRO A 84 -2.67 -1.38 10.96
CA PRO A 84 -3.73 -2.15 10.33
C PRO A 84 -5.08 -1.42 10.39
N SER A 85 -6.05 -1.83 9.55
CA SER A 85 -7.41 -1.29 9.60
C SER A 85 -8.20 -1.91 10.75
N LEU A 86 -9.03 -1.09 11.39
CA LEU A 86 -10.09 -1.51 12.29
C LEU A 86 -11.40 -1.77 11.52
N GLU A 87 -12.39 -2.37 12.19
CA GLU A 87 -13.69 -2.69 11.59
C GLU A 87 -14.48 -1.47 11.11
N ASP A 88 -14.29 -0.32 11.76
CA ASP A 88 -14.91 0.96 11.37
C ASP A 88 -14.24 1.64 10.17
N GLY A 89 -13.17 1.03 9.63
CA GLY A 89 -12.36 1.53 8.53
C GLY A 89 -11.23 2.47 8.95
N SER A 90 -11.14 2.86 10.21
CA SER A 90 -10.01 3.65 10.73
C SER A 90 -8.73 2.82 10.86
N TYR A 91 -7.60 3.47 11.15
CA TYR A 91 -6.32 2.81 11.42
C TYR A 91 -6.13 2.54 12.91
N ASP A 92 -5.67 1.33 13.24
CA ASP A 92 -5.09 1.04 14.54
C ASP A 92 -3.66 1.61 14.61
N VAL A 93 -3.49 2.66 15.38
CA VAL A 93 -2.21 3.34 15.61
C VAL A 93 -1.55 2.96 16.95
N SER A 94 -1.97 1.86 17.55
CA SER A 94 -1.43 1.37 18.83
C SER A 94 0.09 1.18 18.80
N ALA A 95 0.64 0.66 17.69
CA ALA A 95 2.07 0.53 17.51
C ALA A 95 2.81 1.89 17.47
N VAL A 96 2.19 2.95 16.94
CA VAL A 96 2.76 4.31 16.98
C VAL A 96 2.70 4.86 18.40
N TRP A 97 1.61 4.62 19.14
CA TRP A 97 1.51 5.00 20.55
C TRP A 97 2.58 4.32 21.41
N GLN A 98 2.93 3.07 21.13
CA GLN A 98 4.03 2.39 21.79
C GLN A 98 5.35 3.13 21.55
N VAL A 99 5.63 3.54 20.30
CA VAL A 99 6.82 4.34 19.98
C VAL A 99 6.78 5.71 20.68
N VAL A 100 5.62 6.37 20.75
CA VAL A 100 5.44 7.65 21.47
C VAL A 100 5.79 7.48 22.97
N SER A 101 5.43 6.36 23.57
CA SER A 101 5.76 6.08 24.98
C SER A 101 7.27 5.93 25.23
N ASP A 102 8.03 5.50 24.24
CA ASP A 102 9.49 5.35 24.35
C ASP A 102 10.23 6.71 24.42
N PHE A 103 9.55 7.82 24.08
CA PHE A 103 10.12 9.20 24.13
C PHE A 103 9.95 9.91 25.48
N GLN A 104 9.27 9.33 26.47
CA GLN A 104 8.88 10.04 27.71
C GLN A 104 10.05 10.63 28.49
N ASP A 105 11.21 9.97 28.50
CA ASP A 105 12.39 10.38 29.28
C ASP A 105 13.40 11.19 28.44
N VAL A 106 13.05 11.57 27.22
CA VAL A 106 13.95 12.27 26.29
C VAL A 106 14.15 13.72 26.71
N THR A 107 15.39 14.10 27.00
CA THR A 107 15.76 15.47 27.37
C THR A 107 16.39 16.28 26.23
N ALA A 108 16.99 15.58 25.24
CA ALA A 108 17.56 16.22 24.06
C ALA A 108 16.48 16.63 23.06
N LYS A 109 16.77 17.61 22.21
CA LYS A 109 15.88 17.99 21.10
C LYS A 109 15.84 16.86 20.06
N LYS A 110 14.66 16.35 19.76
CA LYS A 110 14.44 15.28 18.76
C LYS A 110 13.37 15.68 17.75
N TYR A 111 13.45 15.06 16.57
CA TYR A 111 12.49 15.20 15.50
C TYR A 111 11.86 13.84 15.21
N PHE A 112 10.63 13.69 15.61
CA PHE A 112 9.84 12.47 15.43
C PHE A 112 9.00 12.60 14.16
N VAL A 113 9.27 11.79 13.16
CA VAL A 113 8.60 11.79 11.87
C VAL A 113 7.72 10.56 11.75
N VAL A 114 6.42 10.75 11.70
CA VAL A 114 5.46 9.69 11.46
C VAL A 114 5.39 9.45 9.94
N GLY A 115 5.90 8.30 9.49
CA GLY A 115 5.95 7.93 8.07
C GLY A 115 4.92 6.87 7.68
N CYS A 116 4.28 6.21 8.65
CA CYS A 116 3.16 5.29 8.40
C CYS A 116 1.85 6.04 8.21
N THR A 117 0.85 5.38 7.63
CA THR A 117 -0.48 5.97 7.45
C THR A 117 -1.24 6.00 8.78
N THR A 118 -1.75 7.17 9.16
CA THR A 118 -2.49 7.42 10.40
C THR A 118 -3.86 8.02 10.11
N ASN A 119 -4.73 8.09 11.12
CA ASN A 119 -5.99 8.81 10.98
C ASN A 119 -5.75 10.32 11.07
N PRO A 120 -6.51 11.14 10.34
CA PRO A 120 -6.38 12.59 10.44
C PRO A 120 -6.58 13.10 11.87
N GLY A 121 -5.56 13.81 12.39
CA GLY A 121 -5.46 14.33 13.74
C GLY A 121 -4.62 13.48 14.72
N ASP A 122 -4.17 12.29 14.32
CA ASP A 122 -3.35 11.43 15.20
C ASP A 122 -2.00 12.07 15.51
N CYS A 123 -1.33 12.69 14.54
CA CYS A 123 -0.05 13.40 14.78
C CYS A 123 -0.19 14.54 15.79
N ASP A 124 -1.32 15.25 15.79
CA ASP A 124 -1.61 16.28 16.78
C ASP A 124 -1.85 15.68 18.17
N ASN A 125 -2.44 14.49 18.24
CA ASN A 125 -2.61 13.76 19.49
C ASN A 125 -1.27 13.22 20.02
N PHE A 126 -0.41 12.67 19.17
CA PHE A 126 0.95 12.27 19.57
C PHE A 126 1.75 13.44 20.12
N ARG A 127 1.66 14.62 19.47
CA ARG A 127 2.34 15.84 19.92
C ARG A 127 1.96 16.27 21.34
N LYS A 128 0.68 16.10 21.72
CA LYS A 128 0.19 16.46 23.06
C LYS A 128 0.77 15.55 24.17
N GLN A 129 1.20 14.35 23.84
CA GLN A 129 1.73 13.38 24.79
C GLN A 129 3.26 13.38 24.83
N LEU A 130 3.93 13.96 23.84
CA LEU A 130 5.38 13.99 23.76
C LEU A 130 5.98 15.16 24.56
N PRO A 131 7.20 15.01 25.10
CA PRO A 131 7.93 16.11 25.72
C PRO A 131 8.09 17.30 24.75
N SER A 132 8.08 18.53 25.25
CA SER A 132 8.11 19.77 24.44
C SER A 132 9.36 19.93 23.54
N ASN A 133 10.43 19.23 23.89
CA ASN A 133 11.67 19.15 23.10
C ASN A 133 11.60 18.15 21.94
N VAL A 134 10.53 17.36 21.82
CA VAL A 134 10.28 16.45 20.72
C VAL A 134 9.29 17.11 19.74
N LYS A 135 9.71 17.35 18.52
CA LYS A 135 8.86 17.93 17.46
C LYS A 135 8.32 16.85 16.55
N VAL A 136 6.99 16.87 16.30
CA VAL A 136 6.29 15.87 15.49
C VAL A 136 6.12 16.38 14.07
N PHE A 137 6.45 15.53 13.11
CA PHE A 137 6.23 15.71 11.67
C PHE A 137 5.48 14.51 11.10
N TYR A 138 4.78 14.72 9.99
CA TYR A 138 4.17 13.67 9.19
C TYR A 138 4.81 13.65 7.81
N ASN A 139 5.35 12.52 7.39
CA ASN A 139 5.99 12.37 6.09
C ASN A 139 5.73 10.96 5.55
N PRO A 140 4.52 10.73 5.02
CA PRO A 140 4.15 9.42 4.47
C PRO A 140 4.72 9.24 3.08
N GLU A 141 4.85 7.96 2.67
CA GLU A 141 5.33 7.60 1.34
C GLU A 141 4.19 7.15 0.42
N PHE A 142 4.39 7.34 -0.89
CA PHE A 142 3.47 6.96 -1.96
C PHE A 142 4.13 5.89 -2.83
N ILE A 143 4.15 4.65 -2.33
CA ILE A 143 4.88 3.54 -2.92
C ILE A 143 3.96 2.37 -3.25
N ALA A 144 4.40 1.52 -4.19
CA ALA A 144 3.80 0.21 -4.45
C ALA A 144 4.78 -0.91 -4.07
N GLN A 145 4.25 -1.97 -3.46
CA GLN A 145 5.07 -3.15 -3.15
C GLN A 145 5.63 -3.78 -4.43
N GLY A 146 6.88 -4.21 -4.38
CA GLY A 146 7.66 -4.71 -5.53
C GLY A 146 8.41 -3.61 -6.30
N SER A 147 8.25 -2.32 -5.93
CA SER A 147 8.95 -1.19 -6.55
C SER A 147 9.34 -0.08 -5.56
N ILE A 148 9.37 -0.37 -4.26
CA ILE A 148 9.53 0.63 -3.19
C ILE A 148 10.78 1.50 -3.40
N ILE A 149 11.95 0.89 -3.67
CA ILE A 149 13.21 1.62 -3.91
C ILE A 149 13.07 2.58 -5.09
N ASN A 150 12.52 2.10 -6.21
CA ASN A 150 12.31 2.93 -7.40
C ASN A 150 11.33 4.06 -7.12
N ASP A 151 10.20 3.77 -6.46
CA ASP A 151 9.15 4.75 -6.17
C ASP A 151 9.66 5.86 -5.24
N LEU A 152 10.48 5.53 -4.24
CA LEU A 152 11.15 6.51 -3.38
C LEU A 152 12.13 7.40 -4.15
N ARG A 153 12.86 6.84 -5.13
CA ARG A 153 13.81 7.58 -5.98
C ARG A 153 13.13 8.45 -7.02
N THR A 154 11.94 8.09 -7.46
CA THR A 154 11.23 8.75 -8.57
C THR A 154 9.91 9.37 -8.13
N ALA A 155 9.75 9.65 -6.84
CA ALA A 155 8.51 10.21 -6.29
C ALA A 155 8.13 11.53 -6.97
N ASP A 156 6.85 11.69 -7.28
CA ASP A 156 6.31 12.94 -7.83
C ASP A 156 6.28 14.05 -6.75
N MET A 157 6.16 13.66 -5.48
CA MET A 157 5.92 14.56 -4.36
C MET A 157 6.58 14.06 -3.07
N VAL A 158 7.05 15.00 -2.25
CA VAL A 158 7.37 14.81 -0.83
C VAL A 158 6.32 15.54 0.00
N LEU A 159 5.47 14.81 0.71
CA LEU A 159 4.43 15.38 1.55
C LEU A 159 4.95 15.59 2.98
N LEU A 160 4.92 16.81 3.47
CA LEU A 160 5.38 17.18 4.81
C LEU A 160 4.26 17.83 5.61
N GLY A 161 3.85 17.16 6.69
CA GLY A 161 3.01 17.72 7.73
C GLY A 161 3.85 18.26 8.88
N ALA A 162 3.59 19.49 9.31
CA ALA A 162 4.28 20.13 10.42
C ALA A 162 3.32 20.98 11.25
N ASP A 163 3.70 21.28 12.49
CA ASP A 163 2.95 22.25 13.30
C ASP A 163 3.10 23.66 12.67
N PRO A 164 2.00 24.30 12.23
CA PRO A 164 2.08 25.60 11.56
C PRO A 164 2.50 26.73 12.49
N PHE A 165 2.48 26.52 13.80
CA PHE A 165 2.81 27.53 14.81
C PHE A 165 4.22 27.35 15.40
N ALA A 166 4.97 26.33 14.97
CA ALA A 166 6.33 26.08 15.44
C ALA A 166 7.36 26.50 14.40
N ASP A 167 8.56 26.89 14.89
CA ASP A 167 9.73 27.09 14.02
C ASP A 167 10.24 25.70 13.54
N ASN A 168 9.96 25.38 12.28
CA ASN A 168 10.26 24.11 11.65
C ASN A 168 11.25 24.24 10.48
N ASP A 169 11.69 25.44 10.13
CA ASP A 169 12.43 25.72 8.87
C ASP A 169 13.68 24.86 8.73
N LYS A 170 14.42 24.70 9.83
CA LYS A 170 15.65 23.88 9.81
C LYS A 170 15.35 22.43 9.48
N VAL A 171 14.35 21.79 10.12
CA VAL A 171 14.03 20.37 9.93
C VAL A 171 13.42 20.11 8.57
N ILE A 172 12.52 20.99 8.14
CA ILE A 172 11.95 20.93 6.79
C ILE A 172 13.06 21.02 5.74
N SER A 173 14.05 21.93 5.95
CA SER A 173 15.23 22.01 5.09
C SER A 173 16.07 20.73 5.11
N ASP A 174 16.27 20.13 6.28
CA ASP A 174 17.06 18.91 6.42
C ASP A 174 16.37 17.71 5.75
N ILE A 175 15.03 17.58 5.90
CA ILE A 175 14.25 16.55 5.20
C ILE A 175 14.28 16.80 3.68
N ARG A 176 14.14 18.03 3.21
CA ARG A 176 14.30 18.33 1.76
C ARG A 176 15.64 17.87 1.21
N LYS A 177 16.73 18.20 1.91
CA LYS A 177 18.08 17.77 1.50
C LYS A 177 18.25 16.26 1.51
N LEU A 178 17.60 15.56 2.45
CA LEU A 178 17.56 14.12 2.48
C LEU A 178 16.93 13.55 1.19
N TYR A 179 15.72 14.03 0.83
CA TYR A 179 15.05 13.58 -0.39
C TYR A 179 15.78 14.02 -1.67
N GLU A 180 16.39 15.20 -1.72
CA GLU A 180 17.23 15.66 -2.84
C GLU A 180 18.42 14.72 -3.10
N LYS A 181 18.95 14.03 -2.07
CA LYS A 181 20.02 13.06 -2.21
C LYS A 181 19.51 11.65 -2.56
N ILE A 182 18.30 11.29 -2.12
CA ILE A 182 17.69 9.99 -2.40
C ILE A 182 17.13 9.95 -3.82
N GLN A 183 16.49 11.05 -4.25
CA GLN A 183 15.73 11.11 -5.49
C GLN A 183 16.60 11.32 -6.72
N THR A 184 16.22 10.64 -7.80
CA THR A 184 16.78 10.83 -9.15
C THR A 184 15.96 11.83 -9.97
N THR A 185 14.73 12.12 -9.54
CA THR A 185 13.82 13.12 -10.09
C THR A 185 13.62 14.24 -9.08
N ARG A 186 13.21 15.42 -9.54
CA ARG A 186 12.91 16.54 -8.65
C ARG A 186 11.45 16.49 -8.21
N ALA A 187 11.20 15.90 -7.04
CA ALA A 187 9.86 15.90 -6.44
C ALA A 187 9.42 17.29 -5.99
N ILE A 188 8.13 17.54 -6.06
CA ILE A 188 7.51 18.74 -5.49
C ILE A 188 7.35 18.54 -3.98
N VAL A 189 7.89 19.45 -3.17
CA VAL A 189 7.69 19.42 -1.72
C VAL A 189 6.41 20.16 -1.37
N CYS A 190 5.43 19.42 -0.84
CA CYS A 190 4.15 19.94 -0.37
C CYS A 190 4.16 20.00 1.17
N SER A 191 4.17 21.20 1.74
CA SER A 191 4.18 21.41 3.19
C SER A 191 2.83 21.97 3.67
N MET A 192 2.29 21.40 4.75
CA MET A 192 1.01 21.80 5.34
C MET A 192 0.94 21.40 6.83
N SER A 193 -0.18 21.63 7.52
CA SER A 193 -0.38 21.11 8.87
C SER A 193 -0.40 19.57 8.88
N THR A 194 -0.06 18.95 10.01
CA THR A 194 -0.06 17.49 10.17
C THR A 194 -1.39 16.88 9.78
N THR A 195 -2.50 17.38 10.30
CA THR A 195 -3.85 16.89 9.97
C THR A 195 -4.18 17.02 8.48
N ALA A 196 -3.81 18.15 7.83
CA ALA A 196 -4.02 18.30 6.39
C ALA A 196 -3.18 17.31 5.57
N ALA A 197 -1.96 17.01 6.00
CA ALA A 197 -1.11 16.04 5.34
C ALA A 197 -1.62 14.60 5.53
N GLU A 198 -2.15 14.25 6.71
CA GLU A 198 -2.82 12.97 6.97
C GLU A 198 -4.04 12.79 6.06
N ILE A 199 -4.88 13.83 5.90
CA ILE A 199 -6.00 13.82 4.95
C ILE A 199 -5.48 13.66 3.51
N THR A 200 -4.45 14.41 3.12
CA THR A 200 -3.90 14.36 1.76
C THR A 200 -3.42 12.96 1.41
N LYS A 201 -2.77 12.26 2.35
CA LYS A 201 -2.27 10.89 2.16
C LYS A 201 -3.40 9.94 1.74
N ILE A 202 -4.50 9.91 2.48
CA ILE A 202 -5.61 9.01 2.20
C ILE A 202 -6.49 9.50 1.03
N ALA A 203 -6.59 10.83 0.83
CA ALA A 203 -7.37 11.43 -0.24
C ALA A 203 -6.82 11.08 -1.64
N ILE A 204 -5.49 10.96 -1.81
CA ILE A 204 -4.89 10.55 -3.08
C ILE A 204 -5.37 9.15 -3.45
N ASN A 205 -5.29 8.18 -2.53
CA ASN A 205 -5.76 6.83 -2.80
C ASN A 205 -7.29 6.78 -3.01
N CYS A 206 -8.07 7.57 -2.27
CA CYS A 206 -9.51 7.71 -2.50
C CYS A 206 -9.82 8.27 -3.90
N PHE A 207 -9.03 9.20 -4.41
CA PHE A 207 -9.22 9.70 -5.76
C PHE A 207 -8.82 8.66 -6.83
N LEU A 208 -7.76 7.87 -6.59
CA LEU A 208 -7.39 6.77 -7.48
C LEU A 208 -8.48 5.69 -7.55
N THR A 209 -9.03 5.29 -6.40
CA THR A 209 -10.16 4.34 -6.35
C THR A 209 -11.38 4.88 -7.07
N THR A 210 -11.66 6.18 -6.96
CA THR A 210 -12.74 6.85 -7.70
C THR A 210 -12.54 6.75 -9.21
N LYS A 211 -11.32 6.99 -9.72
CA LYS A 211 -11.02 6.87 -11.16
C LYS A 211 -11.18 5.43 -11.65
N ILE A 212 -10.68 4.44 -10.91
CA ILE A 212 -10.82 3.01 -11.24
C ILE A 212 -12.30 2.62 -11.27
N SER A 213 -13.06 2.96 -10.23
CA SER A 213 -14.49 2.64 -10.14
C SER A 213 -15.30 3.34 -11.23
N TYR A 214 -14.97 4.60 -11.55
CA TYR A 214 -15.60 5.31 -12.66
C TYR A 214 -15.37 4.60 -14.00
N ALA A 215 -14.12 4.18 -14.28
CA ALA A 215 -13.78 3.47 -15.51
C ALA A 215 -14.53 2.14 -15.62
N ASN A 216 -14.56 1.37 -14.52
CA ASN A 216 -15.27 0.09 -14.48
C ASN A 216 -16.79 0.27 -14.61
N MET A 217 -17.38 1.20 -13.86
CA MET A 217 -18.80 1.53 -13.99
C MET A 217 -19.17 1.93 -15.43
N LEU A 218 -18.35 2.77 -16.08
CA LEU A 218 -18.59 3.17 -17.46
C LEU A 218 -18.50 1.98 -18.42
N GLY A 219 -17.53 1.07 -18.21
CA GLY A 219 -17.44 -0.17 -18.97
C GLY A 219 -18.67 -1.07 -18.79
N ASP A 220 -19.14 -1.24 -17.56
CA ASP A 220 -20.35 -2.03 -17.25
C ASP A 220 -21.59 -1.43 -17.94
N VAL A 221 -21.72 -0.10 -17.94
CA VAL A 221 -22.77 0.62 -18.68
C VAL A 221 -22.71 0.32 -20.17
N LEU A 222 -21.53 0.35 -20.78
CA LEU A 222 -21.33 0.04 -22.19
C LEU A 222 -21.69 -1.41 -22.51
N HIS A 223 -21.31 -2.36 -21.68
CA HIS A 223 -21.73 -3.76 -21.83
C HIS A 223 -23.25 -3.92 -21.77
N HIS A 224 -23.91 -3.26 -20.83
CA HIS A 224 -25.39 -3.25 -20.75
C HIS A 224 -26.05 -2.57 -21.97
N ALA A 225 -25.41 -1.54 -22.52
CA ALA A 225 -25.90 -0.83 -23.71
C ALA A 225 -25.62 -1.58 -25.05
N GLY A 226 -24.94 -2.73 -25.00
CA GLY A 226 -24.56 -3.48 -26.21
C GLY A 226 -23.33 -2.93 -26.94
N CYS A 227 -22.57 -2.04 -26.30
CA CYS A 227 -21.34 -1.41 -26.82
C CYS A 227 -20.06 -1.90 -26.09
N GLY A 228 -20.09 -3.12 -25.54
CA GLY A 228 -18.99 -3.67 -24.75
C GLY A 228 -17.65 -3.71 -25.49
N ASP A 229 -17.66 -3.95 -26.79
CA ASP A 229 -16.45 -3.98 -27.62
C ASP A 229 -15.79 -2.60 -27.77
N GLU A 230 -16.49 -1.50 -27.42
CA GLU A 230 -16.01 -0.12 -27.56
C GLU A 230 -15.47 0.46 -26.23
N VAL A 231 -15.48 -0.30 -25.13
CA VAL A 231 -15.06 0.19 -23.80
C VAL A 231 -13.69 0.86 -23.83
N SER A 232 -12.69 0.24 -24.48
CA SER A 232 -11.35 0.78 -24.57
C SER A 232 -11.31 2.11 -25.36
N SER A 233 -12.08 2.22 -26.43
CA SER A 233 -12.16 3.42 -27.27
C SER A 233 -12.82 4.58 -26.51
N VAL A 234 -13.90 4.29 -25.79
CA VAL A 234 -14.63 5.30 -24.98
C VAL A 234 -13.76 5.81 -23.85
N LEU A 235 -13.12 4.92 -23.08
CA LEU A 235 -12.24 5.33 -21.97
C LEU A 235 -11.01 6.10 -22.49
N THR A 236 -10.49 5.72 -23.66
CA THR A 236 -9.42 6.47 -24.32
C THR A 236 -9.87 7.88 -24.69
N ALA A 237 -11.07 8.03 -25.25
CA ALA A 237 -11.64 9.34 -25.60
C ALA A 237 -11.85 10.21 -24.37
N VAL A 238 -12.45 9.66 -23.30
CA VAL A 238 -12.64 10.35 -22.01
C VAL A 238 -11.28 10.77 -21.43
N GLY A 239 -10.30 9.87 -21.39
CA GLY A 239 -8.97 10.16 -20.85
C GLY A 239 -8.10 11.08 -21.71
N THR A 240 -8.51 11.37 -22.96
CA THR A 240 -7.83 12.33 -23.84
C THR A 240 -8.10 13.78 -23.44
N ASP A 241 -9.22 14.04 -22.77
CA ASP A 241 -9.46 15.35 -22.16
C ASP A 241 -8.37 15.64 -21.11
N SER A 242 -7.61 16.73 -21.30
CA SER A 242 -6.49 17.11 -20.44
C SER A 242 -6.90 17.37 -18.98
N ARG A 243 -8.18 17.68 -18.73
CA ARG A 243 -8.75 17.87 -17.38
C ARG A 243 -8.94 16.55 -16.62
N ILE A 244 -8.97 15.42 -17.35
CA ILE A 244 -9.21 14.07 -16.79
C ILE A 244 -7.91 13.26 -16.77
N GLY A 245 -7.25 13.10 -17.92
CA GLY A 245 -6.03 12.32 -18.08
C GLY A 245 -6.26 10.80 -18.05
N ARG A 246 -5.35 10.03 -18.66
CA ARG A 246 -5.50 8.58 -18.87
C ARG A 246 -5.09 7.71 -17.70
N LYS A 247 -4.25 8.20 -16.78
CA LYS A 247 -3.75 7.41 -15.64
C LYS A 247 -4.91 6.93 -14.77
N TYR A 248 -4.95 5.65 -14.45
CA TYR A 248 -5.99 4.98 -13.64
C TYR A 248 -7.40 5.02 -14.26
N LEU A 249 -7.51 5.19 -15.59
CA LEU A 249 -8.76 5.22 -16.32
C LEU A 249 -8.80 4.06 -17.33
N GLY A 250 -8.65 2.84 -16.86
CA GLY A 250 -8.74 1.60 -17.63
C GLY A 250 -9.84 0.69 -17.08
N TYR A 251 -10.52 -0.03 -17.97
CA TYR A 251 -11.44 -1.09 -17.59
C TYR A 251 -10.68 -2.36 -17.24
N GLY A 252 -11.14 -3.08 -16.23
CA GLY A 252 -10.54 -4.32 -15.78
C GLY A 252 -11.08 -4.74 -14.42
N PHE A 253 -10.33 -5.51 -13.66
CA PHE A 253 -10.72 -5.83 -12.29
C PHE A 253 -10.82 -4.57 -11.41
N GLY A 254 -11.71 -4.61 -10.43
CA GLY A 254 -11.83 -3.56 -9.43
C GLY A 254 -10.53 -3.33 -8.64
N TYR A 255 -10.47 -2.24 -7.91
CA TYR A 255 -9.32 -2.00 -7.06
C TYR A 255 -9.26 -3.00 -5.90
N GLY A 256 -8.04 -3.36 -5.53
CA GLY A 256 -7.72 -4.31 -4.46
C GLY A 256 -6.36 -4.02 -3.86
N GLY A 257 -5.80 -5.01 -3.18
CA GLY A 257 -4.51 -4.93 -2.52
C GLY A 257 -4.55 -4.25 -1.15
N PRO A 258 -3.40 -4.15 -0.47
CA PRO A 258 -3.34 -3.75 0.94
C PRO A 258 -3.55 -2.26 1.19
N CYS A 259 -3.52 -1.40 0.16
CA CYS A 259 -3.52 0.06 0.33
C CYS A 259 -4.82 0.72 -0.14
N LEU A 260 -5.23 0.51 -1.40
CA LEU A 260 -6.34 1.24 -1.99
C LEU A 260 -7.68 1.05 -1.25
N PRO A 261 -8.13 -0.20 -0.95
CA PRO A 261 -9.39 -0.39 -0.23
C PRO A 261 -9.34 0.20 1.18
N ARG A 262 -8.21 0.02 1.86
CA ARG A 262 -7.98 0.46 3.21
C ARG A 262 -8.02 1.99 3.34
N ASP A 263 -7.25 2.70 2.52
CA ASP A 263 -7.18 4.16 2.54
C ASP A 263 -8.51 4.78 2.11
N ASN A 264 -9.23 4.15 1.16
CA ASN A 264 -10.56 4.56 0.73
C ASN A 264 -11.59 4.48 1.88
N ARG A 265 -11.61 3.37 2.62
CA ARG A 265 -12.49 3.19 3.79
C ARG A 265 -12.11 4.11 4.94
N SER A 266 -10.82 4.35 5.16
CA SER A 266 -10.35 5.31 6.17
C SER A 266 -10.79 6.73 5.85
N PHE A 267 -10.71 7.14 4.58
CA PHE A 267 -11.23 8.44 4.14
C PHE A 267 -12.74 8.53 4.38
N ALA A 268 -13.50 7.48 4.06
CA ALA A 268 -14.94 7.43 4.29
C ALA A 268 -15.31 7.52 5.79
N ALA A 269 -14.58 6.79 6.64
CA ALA A 269 -14.77 6.81 8.09
C ALA A 269 -14.50 8.21 8.66
N PHE A 270 -13.39 8.83 8.23
CA PHE A 270 -13.07 10.19 8.66
C PHE A 270 -14.09 11.23 8.17
N ALA A 271 -14.55 11.14 6.91
CA ALA A 271 -15.57 12.02 6.37
C ALA A 271 -16.86 11.97 7.21
N LYS A 272 -17.33 10.77 7.56
CA LYS A 272 -18.48 10.57 8.47
C LYS A 272 -18.21 11.18 9.85
N LYS A 273 -17.02 10.96 10.42
CA LYS A 273 -16.63 11.51 11.73
C LYS A 273 -16.72 13.04 11.78
N VAL A 274 -16.46 13.73 10.67
CA VAL A 274 -16.57 15.20 10.56
C VAL A 274 -17.92 15.68 10.02
N GLY A 275 -18.93 14.79 9.94
CA GLY A 275 -20.29 15.13 9.58
C GLY A 275 -20.65 15.06 8.10
N LEU A 276 -19.80 14.47 7.26
CA LEU A 276 -20.05 14.24 5.83
C LEU A 276 -20.60 12.83 5.60
N GLU A 277 -21.90 12.64 5.72
CA GLU A 277 -22.59 11.35 5.54
C GLU A 277 -22.39 10.80 4.11
N TYR A 278 -22.55 11.66 3.10
CA TYR A 278 -22.36 11.30 1.69
C TYR A 278 -20.92 11.63 1.28
N ASN A 279 -20.15 10.61 0.96
CA ASN A 279 -18.76 10.77 0.56
C ASN A 279 -18.37 9.76 -0.53
N LEU A 280 -17.40 10.14 -1.36
CA LEU A 280 -16.95 9.31 -2.48
C LEU A 280 -16.33 7.98 -2.03
N GLY A 281 -15.69 7.92 -0.87
CA GLY A 281 -15.09 6.69 -0.37
C GLY A 281 -16.12 5.58 -0.18
N THR A 282 -17.29 5.88 0.42
CA THR A 282 -18.38 4.92 0.59
C THR A 282 -18.95 4.48 -0.77
N VAL A 283 -19.31 5.44 -1.62
CA VAL A 283 -19.93 5.14 -2.93
C VAL A 283 -18.98 4.38 -3.85
N THR A 284 -17.70 4.72 -3.81
CA THR A 284 -16.67 4.05 -4.60
C THR A 284 -16.51 2.59 -4.19
N ASP A 285 -16.54 2.28 -2.88
CA ASP A 285 -16.46 0.90 -2.37
C ASP A 285 -17.70 0.08 -2.80
N GLU A 286 -18.90 0.69 -2.77
CA GLU A 286 -20.13 0.07 -3.26
C GLU A 286 -20.06 -0.24 -4.76
N ILE A 287 -19.58 0.71 -5.59
CA ILE A 287 -19.40 0.52 -7.03
C ILE A 287 -18.38 -0.60 -7.30
N ASN A 288 -17.27 -0.64 -6.57
CA ASN A 288 -16.27 -1.70 -6.70
C ASN A 288 -16.86 -3.09 -6.41
N ASN A 289 -17.73 -3.20 -5.40
CA ASN A 289 -18.41 -4.44 -5.07
C ASN A 289 -19.45 -4.84 -6.13
N GLN A 290 -20.19 -3.88 -6.68
CA GLN A 290 -21.14 -4.13 -7.78
C GLN A 290 -20.44 -4.59 -9.04
N HIS A 291 -19.31 -3.95 -9.38
CA HIS A 291 -18.47 -4.34 -10.52
C HIS A 291 -17.93 -5.77 -10.37
N ALA A 292 -17.45 -6.16 -9.19
CA ALA A 292 -17.00 -7.53 -8.95
C ALA A 292 -18.11 -8.56 -9.24
N LYS A 293 -19.35 -8.26 -8.82
CA LYS A 293 -20.51 -9.11 -9.14
C LYS A 293 -20.80 -9.11 -10.63
N PHE A 294 -20.80 -7.95 -11.29
CA PHE A 294 -20.97 -7.84 -12.73
C PHE A 294 -19.95 -8.70 -13.49
N VAL A 295 -18.68 -8.64 -13.11
CA VAL A 295 -17.60 -9.43 -13.72
C VAL A 295 -17.87 -10.92 -13.60
N CYS A 296 -18.29 -11.41 -12.44
CA CYS A 296 -18.65 -12.82 -12.25
C CYS A 296 -19.82 -13.23 -13.15
N ASP A 297 -20.90 -12.44 -13.20
CA ASP A 297 -22.08 -12.69 -14.05
C ASP A 297 -21.69 -12.65 -15.55
N TYR A 298 -20.80 -11.74 -15.94
CA TYR A 298 -20.28 -11.63 -17.30
C TYR A 298 -19.51 -12.86 -17.74
N PHE A 299 -18.56 -13.35 -16.93
CA PHE A 299 -17.80 -14.56 -17.24
C PHE A 299 -18.69 -15.80 -17.30
N GLU A 300 -19.66 -15.91 -16.40
CA GLU A 300 -20.63 -17.02 -16.43
C GLU A 300 -21.46 -16.99 -17.72
N LYS A 301 -21.94 -15.82 -18.14
CA LYS A 301 -22.70 -15.66 -19.39
C LYS A 301 -21.86 -16.01 -20.64
N MET A 302 -20.58 -15.57 -20.67
CA MET A 302 -19.67 -15.87 -21.77
C MET A 302 -19.28 -17.34 -21.82
N ASN A 303 -19.29 -18.05 -20.70
CA ASN A 303 -18.98 -19.47 -20.58
C ASN A 303 -20.24 -20.35 -20.72
N SER A 304 -20.98 -20.18 -21.80
CA SER A 304 -22.24 -20.90 -22.09
C SER A 304 -22.11 -22.43 -22.05
N ASN A 305 -20.92 -22.96 -22.34
CA ASN A 305 -20.62 -24.40 -22.32
C ASN A 305 -20.19 -24.91 -20.95
N LYS A 306 -20.25 -24.10 -19.89
CA LYS A 306 -19.88 -24.44 -18.51
C LYS A 306 -18.48 -25.09 -18.40
N LYS A 307 -17.52 -24.65 -19.18
CA LYS A 307 -16.13 -25.10 -19.08
C LYS A 307 -15.53 -24.70 -17.74
N PRO A 308 -14.53 -25.44 -17.22
CA PRO A 308 -13.71 -24.97 -16.12
C PRO A 308 -13.09 -23.61 -16.42
N PHE A 309 -12.93 -22.77 -15.39
CA PHE A 309 -12.21 -21.50 -15.51
C PHE A 309 -10.73 -21.68 -15.20
N TYR A 310 -9.87 -20.92 -15.86
CA TYR A 310 -8.44 -20.90 -15.61
C TYR A 310 -7.98 -19.50 -15.22
N PHE A 311 -7.26 -19.41 -14.10
CA PHE A 311 -6.62 -18.20 -13.59
C PHE A 311 -5.11 -18.36 -13.68
N ASP A 312 -4.45 -17.48 -14.41
CA ASP A 312 -2.98 -17.38 -14.46
C ASP A 312 -2.40 -16.75 -13.19
N SER A 313 -3.21 -16.01 -12.45
CA SER A 313 -2.91 -15.49 -11.12
C SER A 313 -4.20 -15.16 -10.37
N ILE A 314 -4.19 -15.37 -9.06
CA ILE A 314 -5.26 -14.95 -8.14
C ILE A 314 -4.80 -13.81 -7.22
N THR A 315 -3.61 -13.24 -7.43
CA THR A 315 -3.10 -12.11 -6.64
C THR A 315 -3.73 -10.79 -7.09
N TYR A 316 -3.73 -9.78 -6.22
CA TYR A 316 -4.29 -8.46 -6.55
C TYR A 316 -3.54 -7.75 -7.69
N LYS A 317 -2.29 -8.08 -7.87
CA LYS A 317 -1.42 -7.57 -8.94
C LYS A 317 -0.45 -8.67 -9.37
N LYS A 318 -0.36 -8.91 -10.67
CA LYS A 318 0.54 -9.91 -11.24
C LYS A 318 1.99 -9.65 -10.82
N GLY A 319 2.70 -10.72 -10.46
CA GLY A 319 4.09 -10.64 -9.99
C GLY A 319 4.24 -10.30 -8.49
N THR A 320 3.16 -10.32 -7.73
CA THR A 320 3.17 -10.23 -6.26
C THR A 320 2.66 -11.52 -5.63
N ASP A 321 2.90 -11.70 -4.34
CA ASP A 321 2.39 -12.81 -3.52
C ASP A 321 1.19 -12.40 -2.63
N ILE A 322 0.53 -11.28 -2.96
CA ILE A 322 -0.46 -10.63 -2.10
C ILE A 322 -1.87 -10.97 -2.56
N LEU A 323 -2.62 -11.60 -1.67
CA LEU A 323 -4.03 -11.98 -1.87
C LEU A 323 -5.02 -10.99 -1.22
N THR A 324 -4.51 -10.08 -0.37
CA THR A 324 -5.35 -9.12 0.35
C THR A 324 -6.22 -8.32 -0.60
N GLU A 325 -7.55 -8.40 -0.43
CA GLU A 325 -8.54 -7.70 -1.26
C GLU A 325 -8.39 -7.97 -2.78
N SER A 326 -7.79 -9.10 -3.18
CA SER A 326 -7.65 -9.45 -4.59
C SER A 326 -9.00 -9.70 -5.24
N GLN A 327 -9.31 -8.95 -6.29
CA GLN A 327 -10.53 -9.13 -7.07
C GLN A 327 -10.51 -10.42 -7.90
N GLN A 328 -9.32 -10.85 -8.33
CA GLN A 328 -9.14 -12.13 -9.03
C GLN A 328 -9.39 -13.31 -8.08
N TYR A 329 -8.88 -13.24 -6.84
CA TYR A 329 -9.14 -14.28 -5.84
C TYR A 329 -10.61 -14.34 -5.45
N ARG A 330 -11.25 -13.17 -5.28
CA ARG A 330 -12.70 -13.07 -5.04
C ARG A 330 -13.49 -13.72 -6.17
N LEU A 331 -13.21 -13.37 -7.43
CA LEU A 331 -13.85 -13.98 -8.59
C LEU A 331 -13.66 -15.49 -8.63
N CYS A 332 -12.46 -15.98 -8.32
CA CYS A 332 -12.17 -17.41 -8.24
C CYS A 332 -13.09 -18.10 -7.23
N LEU A 333 -13.25 -17.54 -6.03
CA LEU A 333 -14.14 -18.08 -4.99
C LEU A 333 -15.62 -17.98 -5.41
N ASP A 334 -16.06 -16.86 -5.96
CA ASP A 334 -17.43 -16.65 -6.43
C ASP A 334 -17.82 -17.69 -7.51
N LEU A 335 -16.91 -18.02 -8.44
CA LEU A 335 -17.14 -19.03 -9.46
C LEU A 335 -17.18 -20.47 -8.86
N LEU A 336 -16.31 -20.76 -7.87
CA LEU A 336 -16.35 -22.02 -7.12
C LEU A 336 -17.67 -22.17 -6.35
N ASP A 337 -18.17 -21.11 -5.73
CA ASP A 337 -19.46 -21.06 -5.00
C ASP A 337 -20.63 -21.29 -5.95
N ARG A 338 -20.54 -20.85 -7.21
CA ARG A 338 -21.52 -21.12 -8.28
C ARG A 338 -21.40 -22.53 -8.87
N GLY A 339 -20.47 -23.36 -8.37
CA GLY A 339 -20.33 -24.78 -8.74
C GLY A 339 -19.43 -25.04 -9.94
N TYR A 340 -18.69 -24.05 -10.43
CA TYR A 340 -17.71 -24.25 -11.49
C TYR A 340 -16.45 -24.95 -10.98
N THR A 341 -15.78 -25.66 -11.85
CA THR A 341 -14.39 -26.09 -11.62
C THR A 341 -13.44 -24.96 -12.00
N VAL A 342 -12.44 -24.73 -11.17
CA VAL A 342 -11.44 -23.69 -11.37
C VAL A 342 -10.04 -24.27 -11.35
N TYR A 343 -9.26 -23.96 -12.37
CA TYR A 343 -7.83 -24.18 -12.43
C TYR A 343 -7.10 -22.90 -12.02
N VAL A 344 -6.17 -23.03 -11.09
CA VAL A 344 -5.32 -21.92 -10.64
C VAL A 344 -3.87 -22.25 -10.94
N GLN A 345 -3.16 -21.35 -11.63
CA GLN A 345 -1.71 -21.48 -11.83
C GLN A 345 -1.00 -21.63 -10.48
N ASN A 346 -0.21 -22.68 -10.33
CA ASN A 346 0.51 -22.96 -9.10
C ASN A 346 1.73 -22.04 -8.95
N ASP A 347 1.56 -20.96 -8.22
CA ASP A 347 2.67 -20.22 -7.63
C ASP A 347 2.76 -20.62 -6.15
N ARG A 348 3.80 -21.36 -5.76
CA ARG A 348 3.94 -21.89 -4.40
C ARG A 348 3.75 -20.85 -3.31
N LYS A 349 4.26 -19.63 -3.52
CA LYS A 349 4.13 -18.57 -2.53
C LYS A 349 2.69 -18.10 -2.31
N VAL A 350 1.89 -18.20 -3.36
CA VAL A 350 0.46 -17.84 -3.34
C VAL A 350 -0.35 -19.06 -2.92
N THR A 351 -0.07 -20.20 -3.53
CA THR A 351 -0.80 -21.46 -3.31
C THR A 351 -0.72 -21.91 -1.86
N ASP A 352 0.48 -21.84 -1.23
CA ASP A 352 0.67 -22.25 0.18
C ASP A 352 -0.21 -21.42 1.15
N GLN A 353 -0.62 -20.20 0.78
CA GLN A 353 -1.49 -19.37 1.62
C GLN A 353 -2.97 -19.80 1.58
N VAL A 354 -3.42 -20.45 0.51
CA VAL A 354 -4.86 -20.72 0.25
C VAL A 354 -5.17 -22.19 0.03
N TYR A 355 -4.16 -23.04 -0.14
CA TYR A 355 -4.30 -24.43 -0.54
C TYR A 355 -5.25 -25.20 0.39
N ASP A 356 -4.96 -25.21 1.68
CA ASP A 356 -5.75 -25.95 2.68
C ASP A 356 -7.20 -25.45 2.73
N TYR A 357 -7.39 -24.15 2.70
CA TYR A 357 -8.74 -23.56 2.69
C TYR A 357 -9.51 -23.94 1.44
N MET A 358 -8.93 -23.74 0.26
CA MET A 358 -9.62 -23.97 -1.00
C MET A 358 -9.90 -25.45 -1.25
N THR A 359 -8.92 -26.32 -0.98
CA THR A 359 -9.11 -27.78 -1.16
C THR A 359 -10.09 -28.38 -0.16
N THR A 360 -10.12 -27.88 1.08
CA THR A 360 -11.09 -28.32 2.10
C THR A 360 -12.50 -27.82 1.76
N SER A 361 -12.65 -26.58 1.30
CA SER A 361 -13.96 -25.98 1.03
C SER A 361 -14.57 -26.44 -0.29
N TYR A 362 -13.76 -26.69 -1.31
CA TYR A 362 -14.23 -26.91 -2.68
C TYR A 362 -13.86 -28.29 -3.27
N GLY A 363 -12.97 -29.05 -2.62
CA GLY A 363 -12.58 -30.42 -3.03
C GLY A 363 -12.05 -30.43 -4.46
N ASP A 364 -12.52 -31.39 -5.27
CA ASP A 364 -12.08 -31.57 -6.65
C ASP A 364 -12.44 -30.45 -7.63
N ARG A 365 -13.23 -29.47 -7.19
CA ARG A 365 -13.59 -28.30 -8.02
C ARG A 365 -12.47 -27.29 -8.12
N VAL A 366 -11.50 -27.28 -7.21
CA VAL A 366 -10.29 -26.45 -7.33
C VAL A 366 -9.10 -27.32 -7.68
N LYS A 367 -8.34 -26.93 -8.69
CA LYS A 367 -7.16 -27.66 -9.16
C LYS A 367 -6.00 -26.69 -9.37
N PHE A 368 -4.91 -26.91 -8.63
CA PHE A 368 -3.67 -26.14 -8.81
C PHE A 368 -2.83 -26.82 -9.88
N VAL A 369 -2.43 -26.06 -10.92
CA VAL A 369 -1.68 -26.59 -12.06
C VAL A 369 -0.35 -25.88 -12.23
N ASP A 370 0.74 -26.61 -12.42
CA ASP A 370 2.08 -26.03 -12.56
C ASP A 370 2.24 -25.26 -13.87
N ARG A 371 1.51 -25.66 -14.91
CA ARG A 371 1.48 -25.02 -16.22
C ARG A 371 0.11 -25.16 -16.85
N GLU A 372 -0.30 -24.14 -17.61
CA GLU A 372 -1.53 -24.15 -18.38
C GLU A 372 -1.64 -25.38 -19.31
N GLU A 373 -0.53 -25.81 -19.88
CA GLU A 373 -0.42 -26.99 -20.76
C GLU A 373 -0.79 -28.32 -20.06
N ASN A 374 -0.82 -28.35 -18.72
CA ASN A 374 -1.23 -29.53 -17.97
C ASN A 374 -2.76 -29.72 -17.94
N ILE A 375 -3.54 -28.76 -18.41
CA ILE A 375 -5.00 -28.85 -18.50
C ILE A 375 -5.36 -29.57 -19.80
N THR A 376 -5.96 -30.77 -19.68
CA THR A 376 -6.27 -31.65 -20.83
C THR A 376 -7.68 -31.46 -21.39
N GLU A 377 -8.56 -30.81 -20.63
CA GLU A 377 -9.92 -30.49 -21.03
C GLU A 377 -10.06 -29.03 -21.50
N PRO A 378 -11.04 -28.71 -22.37
CA PRO A 378 -11.29 -27.33 -22.76
C PRO A 378 -11.67 -26.46 -21.56
N TYR A 379 -11.03 -25.32 -21.39
CA TYR A 379 -11.25 -24.37 -20.30
C TYR A 379 -11.52 -22.97 -20.82
N PHE A 380 -11.92 -22.06 -19.94
CA PHE A 380 -12.16 -20.65 -20.20
C PHE A 380 -11.13 -19.82 -19.42
N VAL A 381 -10.32 -19.05 -20.16
CA VAL A 381 -9.28 -18.18 -19.56
C VAL A 381 -9.94 -16.95 -18.96
N VAL A 382 -9.69 -16.69 -17.69
CA VAL A 382 -10.13 -15.46 -17.02
C VAL A 382 -9.16 -14.33 -17.35
N ASN A 383 -9.59 -13.44 -18.24
CA ASN A 383 -8.83 -12.25 -18.64
C ASN A 383 -9.81 -11.10 -18.90
N LEU A 384 -9.57 -9.91 -18.28
CA LEU A 384 -10.39 -8.71 -18.35
C LEU A 384 -9.58 -7.54 -18.91
#